data_809e2328f74eeb2d691cc14f5e1b0b9a
#
_entry.id   809e2328f74eeb2d691cc14f5e1b0b9a
#
_cell.length_a   1.000
_cell.length_b   1.000
_cell.length_c   1.000
_cell.angle_alpha   90.00
_cell.angle_beta   90.00
_cell.angle_gamma   90.00
#
_symmetry.space_group_name_H-M   'P 1'
#
loop_
_entity.id
_entity.type
_entity.pdbx_description
1 polymer ?
#
loop_
_entity_poly.entity_id
_entity_poly.type
_entity_poly.pdbx_seq_one_letter_code
_entity_poly.pdbx_strand_id
1 'polypeptide(L)'
;LDMCADTPEAVALLRQHNFTISGATFDHGTTTALHWGITDSRGRSAMVEFDHGKINIYEGQDIKVLTNDPPYLQMNAINDYWVKKGGQNTLPGTVSSPDRYVRGYFFDAHVEKTGEADLGVSITRSILNNVSVPYTYTLGDANVSSTQWRSFSNIRDLRYYFDIVTNPGMFYVDLGKCDLRKGASVMKLDTTKTADYV
;
A
#
# COMPACT_ATOMS: atom_id res chain seq x y z
N LEU A 1 13.65 -7.93 1.89
CA LEU A 1 12.74 -8.95 1.34
C LEU A 1 13.51 -10.18 0.85
N ASP A 2 14.61 -10.01 0.14
CA ASP A 2 15.37 -11.13 -0.45
C ASP A 2 16.05 -12.02 0.60
N MET A 3 16.07 -11.62 1.86
CA MET A 3 16.75 -12.32 2.95
C MET A 3 15.80 -12.97 3.96
N CYS A 4 14.49 -12.76 3.81
CA CYS A 4 13.50 -13.17 4.80
C CYS A 4 12.37 -13.96 4.14
N ALA A 5 12.01 -15.10 4.74
CA ALA A 5 10.94 -15.94 4.21
C ALA A 5 9.55 -15.52 4.71
N ASP A 6 9.47 -14.80 5.80
CA ASP A 6 8.20 -14.39 6.40
C ASP A 6 8.29 -13.08 7.21
N THR A 7 7.15 -12.59 7.69
CA THR A 7 7.06 -11.33 8.44
C THR A 7 7.86 -11.35 9.75
N PRO A 8 7.79 -12.38 10.61
CA PRO A 8 8.62 -12.44 11.82
C PRO A 8 10.12 -12.39 11.55
N GLU A 9 10.60 -13.08 10.53
CA GLU A 9 12.01 -13.05 10.13
C GLU A 9 12.43 -11.64 9.68
N ALA A 10 11.60 -10.98 8.88
CA ALA A 10 11.83 -9.62 8.45
C ALA A 10 11.88 -8.65 9.65
N VAL A 11 10.95 -8.76 10.57
CA VAL A 11 10.91 -7.94 11.79
C VAL A 11 12.13 -8.18 12.67
N ALA A 12 12.54 -9.45 12.87
CA ALA A 12 13.72 -9.77 13.65
C ALA A 12 14.99 -9.18 13.04
N LEU A 13 15.12 -9.25 11.71
CA LEU A 13 16.24 -8.66 10.98
C LEU A 13 16.25 -7.12 11.13
N LEU A 14 15.10 -6.47 10.99
CA LEU A 14 14.98 -5.02 11.12
C LEU A 14 15.34 -4.53 12.53
N ARG A 15 15.00 -5.29 13.56
CA ARG A 15 15.35 -4.95 14.95
C ARG A 15 16.84 -5.13 15.27
N GLN A 16 17.56 -5.94 14.51
CA GLN A 16 18.99 -6.21 14.71
C GLN A 16 19.89 -5.17 14.03
N HIS A 17 19.40 -4.50 13.01
CA HIS A 17 20.21 -3.59 12.21
C HIS A 17 19.88 -2.12 12.49
N ASN A 18 20.91 -1.34 12.84
CA ASN A 18 20.82 0.12 12.89
C ASN A 18 20.82 0.67 11.47
N PHE A 19 19.66 0.96 10.93
CA PHE A 19 19.52 1.68 9.68
C PHE A 19 18.49 2.79 9.84
N THR A 20 18.61 3.80 9.02
CA THR A 20 17.66 4.89 8.92
C THR A 20 17.15 4.97 7.49
N ILE A 21 15.90 5.34 7.34
CA ILE A 21 15.36 5.71 6.03
C ILE A 21 15.30 7.23 5.98
N SER A 22 15.93 7.80 4.98
CA SER A 22 15.77 9.21 4.65
C SER A 22 14.60 9.35 3.69
N GLY A 23 13.63 10.20 4.02
CA GLY A 23 12.58 10.58 3.10
C GLY A 23 13.19 11.24 1.86
N ALA A 24 12.61 11.01 0.69
CA ALA A 24 12.96 11.77 -0.49
C ALA A 24 12.49 13.21 -0.34
N THR A 25 13.38 14.16 -0.63
CA THR A 25 13.02 15.58 -0.72
C THR A 25 12.77 15.91 -2.18
N PHE A 26 11.58 16.40 -2.49
CA PHE A 26 11.24 16.87 -3.83
C PHE A 26 11.69 18.30 -4.07
N ASP A 27 11.70 18.74 -5.32
CA ASP A 27 12.21 20.05 -5.77
C ASP A 27 11.62 21.28 -5.04
N HIS A 28 10.54 21.11 -4.30
CA HIS A 28 9.88 22.15 -3.52
C HIS A 28 10.12 22.06 -2.01
N GLY A 29 11.12 21.28 -1.57
CA GLY A 29 11.51 21.16 -0.16
C GLY A 29 10.58 20.30 0.70
N THR A 30 9.60 19.63 0.12
CA THR A 30 8.72 18.72 0.86
C THR A 30 9.37 17.35 1.01
N THR A 31 9.51 16.90 2.25
CA THR A 31 10.00 15.55 2.56
C THR A 31 8.84 14.58 2.66
N THR A 32 8.95 13.42 2.02
CA THR A 32 7.94 12.36 2.15
C THR A 32 8.10 11.63 3.48
N ALA A 33 7.00 11.50 4.21
CA ALA A 33 6.88 10.51 5.27
C ALA A 33 6.38 9.20 4.66
N LEU A 34 7.19 8.16 4.76
CA LEU A 34 6.89 6.85 4.21
C LEU A 34 6.86 5.80 5.32
N HIS A 35 5.96 4.85 5.18
CA HIS A 35 5.85 3.67 6.03
C HIS A 35 6.08 2.42 5.19
N TRP A 36 6.62 1.38 5.79
CA TRP A 36 6.73 0.08 5.15
C TRP A 36 5.67 -0.86 5.68
N GLY A 37 4.87 -1.41 4.79
CA GLY A 37 4.02 -2.55 5.06
C GLY A 37 4.71 -3.83 4.66
N ILE A 38 4.75 -4.80 5.57
CA ILE A 38 5.25 -6.15 5.32
C ILE A 38 4.10 -7.10 5.58
N THR A 39 3.85 -8.00 4.63
CA THR A 39 2.86 -9.06 4.82
C THR A 39 3.35 -10.36 4.18
N ASP A 40 2.90 -11.49 4.72
CA ASP A 40 3.28 -12.81 4.22
C ASP A 40 2.07 -13.67 3.84
N SER A 41 2.33 -14.83 3.26
CA SER A 41 1.30 -15.78 2.80
C SER A 41 0.43 -16.37 3.91
N ARG A 42 0.79 -16.17 5.18
CA ARG A 42 0.00 -16.58 6.35
C ARG A 42 -0.89 -15.46 6.88
N GLY A 43 -0.89 -14.29 6.22
CA GLY A 43 -1.68 -13.13 6.63
C GLY A 43 -1.12 -12.38 7.84
N ARG A 44 0.15 -12.62 8.22
CA ARG A 44 0.83 -11.84 9.24
C ARG A 44 1.28 -10.53 8.63
N SER A 45 1.11 -9.45 9.36
CA SER A 45 1.47 -8.12 8.91
C SER A 45 2.36 -7.40 9.92
N ALA A 46 3.22 -6.56 9.42
CA ALA A 46 3.98 -5.60 10.21
C ALA A 46 4.04 -4.27 9.48
N MET A 47 4.12 -3.21 10.25
CA MET A 47 4.37 -1.87 9.76
C MET A 47 5.64 -1.32 10.41
N VAL A 48 6.44 -0.65 9.60
CA VAL A 48 7.66 0.02 10.05
C VAL A 48 7.56 1.50 9.70
N GLU A 49 7.74 2.34 10.69
CA GLU A 49 7.80 3.79 10.51
C GLU A 49 9.02 4.37 11.24
N PHE A 50 9.45 5.53 10.79
CA PHE A 50 10.52 6.29 11.41
C PHE A 50 9.92 7.59 11.95
N ASP A 51 9.89 7.72 13.27
CA ASP A 51 9.40 8.90 13.94
C ASP A 51 10.51 9.48 14.83
N HIS A 52 10.82 10.77 14.66
CA HIS A 52 11.87 11.47 15.40
C HIS A 52 13.21 10.71 15.45
N GLY A 53 13.60 10.09 14.34
CA GLY A 53 14.86 9.33 14.23
C GLY A 53 14.85 7.97 14.90
N LYS A 54 13.69 7.50 15.36
CA LYS A 54 13.50 6.17 15.93
C LYS A 54 12.70 5.29 14.99
N ILE A 55 13.12 4.03 14.90
CA ILE A 55 12.35 3.01 14.22
C ILE A 55 11.26 2.49 15.16
N ASN A 56 10.02 2.54 14.68
CA ASN A 56 8.87 1.92 15.33
C ASN A 56 8.39 0.76 14.47
N ILE A 57 8.25 -0.42 15.08
CA ILE A 57 7.78 -1.62 14.39
C ILE A 57 6.53 -2.11 15.11
N TYR A 58 5.43 -2.12 14.41
CA TYR A 58 4.14 -2.63 14.88
C TYR A 58 3.86 -3.94 14.16
N GLU A 59 3.37 -4.93 14.92
CA GLU A 59 3.05 -6.26 14.41
C GLU A 59 1.61 -6.61 14.80
N GLY A 60 0.87 -7.25 13.91
CA GLY A 60 -0.46 -7.73 14.21
C GLY A 60 -1.32 -7.92 12.97
N GLN A 61 -2.37 -8.74 13.11
CA GLN A 61 -3.35 -8.95 12.04
C GLN A 61 -4.26 -7.73 11.80
N ASP A 62 -4.27 -6.78 12.73
CA ASP A 62 -5.07 -5.57 12.63
C ASP A 62 -4.39 -4.46 11.83
N ILE A 63 -3.14 -4.67 11.43
CA ILE A 63 -2.42 -3.73 10.57
C ILE A 63 -2.82 -3.99 9.11
N LYS A 64 -3.87 -3.33 8.66
CA LYS A 64 -4.49 -3.57 7.36
C LYS A 64 -4.36 -2.39 6.40
N VAL A 65 -4.22 -1.19 6.93
CA VAL A 65 -4.17 0.04 6.15
C VAL A 65 -2.97 0.86 6.56
N LEU A 66 -2.27 1.39 5.57
CA LEU A 66 -1.19 2.33 5.73
C LEU A 66 -1.44 3.52 4.80
N THR A 67 -1.24 4.71 5.33
CA THR A 67 -1.22 5.96 4.57
C THR A 67 0.00 6.77 5.00
N ASN A 68 0.06 8.05 4.70
CA ASN A 68 1.15 8.92 5.09
C ASN A 68 0.98 9.42 6.54
N ASP A 69 1.43 10.64 6.85
CA ASP A 69 1.23 11.27 8.16
C ASP A 69 -0.24 11.38 8.59
N PRO A 70 -0.51 11.40 9.89
CA PRO A 70 0.38 11.33 11.04
C PRO A 70 0.88 9.91 11.37
N PRO A 71 1.79 9.75 12.36
CA PRO A 71 2.25 8.43 12.81
C PRO A 71 1.14 7.48 13.20
N TYR A 72 1.40 6.18 13.10
CA TYR A 72 0.42 5.10 13.22
C TYR A 72 -0.48 5.18 14.45
N LEU A 73 0.09 5.47 15.63
CA LEU A 73 -0.73 5.55 16.85
C LEU A 73 -1.73 6.71 16.82
N GLN A 74 -1.35 7.84 16.22
CA GLN A 74 -2.26 8.96 16.03
C GLN A 74 -3.31 8.62 14.97
N MET A 75 -2.91 7.92 13.91
CA MET A 75 -3.80 7.48 12.86
C MET A 75 -4.89 6.53 13.42
N ASN A 76 -4.51 5.59 14.29
CA ASN A 76 -5.46 4.72 14.98
C ASN A 76 -6.44 5.52 15.86
N ALA A 77 -5.97 6.53 16.60
CA ALA A 77 -6.85 7.36 17.42
C ALA A 77 -7.87 8.13 16.57
N ILE A 78 -7.47 8.61 15.39
CA ILE A 78 -8.38 9.25 14.41
C ILE A 78 -9.41 8.23 13.91
N ASN A 79 -8.97 7.03 13.56
CA ASN A 79 -9.88 5.97 13.12
C ASN A 79 -10.89 5.60 14.20
N ASP A 80 -10.45 5.44 15.45
CA ASP A 80 -11.32 5.16 16.59
C ASP A 80 -12.39 6.24 16.81
N TYR A 81 -12.02 7.51 16.62
CA TYR A 81 -12.98 8.60 16.66
C TYR A 81 -14.08 8.44 15.62
N TRP A 82 -13.71 8.13 14.36
CA TRP A 82 -14.68 7.94 13.28
C TRP A 82 -15.54 6.70 13.47
N VAL A 83 -14.98 5.59 13.93
CA VAL A 83 -15.73 4.38 14.29
C VAL A 83 -16.80 4.70 15.34
N LYS A 84 -16.45 5.45 16.40
CA LYS A 84 -17.39 5.87 17.46
C LYS A 84 -18.45 6.84 16.95
N LYS A 85 -18.17 7.61 15.92
CA LYS A 85 -19.11 8.54 15.31
C LYS A 85 -20.15 7.86 14.40
N GLY A 86 -20.01 6.57 14.15
CA GLY A 86 -20.93 5.77 13.35
C GLY A 86 -20.59 5.76 11.86
N GLY A 87 -19.46 5.16 11.52
CA GLY A 87 -18.86 5.12 10.18
C GLY A 87 -19.76 4.67 9.03
N GLN A 88 -20.86 3.94 9.29
CA GLN A 88 -21.83 3.60 8.25
C GLN A 88 -22.64 4.84 7.76
N ASN A 89 -22.80 5.84 8.62
CA ASN A 89 -23.58 7.02 8.31
C ASN A 89 -22.72 8.23 7.91
N THR A 90 -21.45 8.23 8.31
CA THR A 90 -20.57 9.38 8.08
C THR A 90 -19.13 8.90 7.94
N LEU A 91 -18.55 9.04 6.77
CA LEU A 91 -17.13 8.81 6.50
C LEU A 91 -16.46 10.12 6.08
N PRO A 92 -15.18 10.33 6.43
CA PRO A 92 -14.43 11.48 5.97
C PRO A 92 -14.18 11.38 4.46
N GLY A 93 -14.37 12.49 3.72
CA GLY A 93 -14.43 12.48 2.26
C GLY A 93 -13.25 13.13 1.55
N THR A 94 -12.27 13.70 2.28
CA THR A 94 -11.15 14.38 1.62
C THR A 94 -10.07 13.41 1.14
N VAL A 95 -9.11 13.93 0.37
CA VAL A 95 -7.94 13.16 -0.07
C VAL A 95 -6.80 13.16 0.94
N SER A 96 -7.00 13.77 2.11
CA SER A 96 -6.00 13.78 3.18
C SER A 96 -5.63 12.37 3.63
N SER A 97 -4.43 12.21 4.15
CA SER A 97 -3.95 10.90 4.60
C SER A 97 -4.85 10.28 5.69
N PRO A 98 -5.27 11.01 6.74
CA PRO A 98 -6.17 10.45 7.76
C PRO A 98 -7.52 10.02 7.19
N ASP A 99 -8.10 10.81 6.31
CA ASP A 99 -9.40 10.49 5.73
C ASP A 99 -9.35 9.23 4.85
N ARG A 100 -8.26 9.06 4.08
CA ARG A 100 -8.02 7.86 3.29
C ARG A 100 -7.83 6.63 4.17
N TYR A 101 -7.11 6.77 5.31
CA TYR A 101 -6.90 5.71 6.28
C TYR A 101 -8.23 5.21 6.85
N VAL A 102 -9.08 6.11 7.32
CA VAL A 102 -10.40 5.78 7.88
C VAL A 102 -11.26 5.05 6.84
N ARG A 103 -11.31 5.57 5.60
CA ARG A 103 -12.06 4.91 4.52
C ARG A 103 -11.52 3.52 4.20
N GLY A 104 -10.19 3.37 4.16
CA GLY A 104 -9.55 2.08 3.92
C GLY A 104 -9.94 1.02 4.97
N TYR A 105 -9.86 1.38 6.24
CA TYR A 105 -10.30 0.50 7.34
C TYR A 105 -11.78 0.17 7.27
N PHE A 106 -12.61 1.17 7.02
CA PHE A 106 -14.04 0.97 6.92
C PHE A 106 -14.39 -0.02 5.80
N PHE A 107 -13.87 0.19 4.61
CA PHE A 107 -14.18 -0.68 3.46
C PHE A 107 -13.58 -2.08 3.63
N ASP A 108 -12.35 -2.23 4.15
CA ASP A 108 -11.81 -3.56 4.44
C ASP A 108 -12.66 -4.35 5.43
N ALA A 109 -13.23 -3.67 6.43
CA ALA A 109 -14.08 -4.31 7.43
C ALA A 109 -15.47 -4.71 6.92
N HIS A 110 -15.95 -4.11 5.83
CA HIS A 110 -17.32 -4.28 5.33
C HIS A 110 -17.44 -4.98 3.98
N VAL A 111 -16.32 -5.45 3.41
CA VAL A 111 -16.35 -6.29 2.20
C VAL A 111 -16.35 -7.77 2.56
N GLU A 112 -16.99 -8.57 1.72
CA GLU A 112 -16.93 -10.02 1.87
C GLU A 112 -15.52 -10.55 1.61
N LYS A 113 -15.10 -11.49 2.46
CA LYS A 113 -13.86 -12.24 2.22
C LYS A 113 -14.15 -13.39 1.25
N THR A 114 -13.28 -13.57 0.28
CA THR A 114 -13.45 -14.57 -0.77
C THR A 114 -12.23 -15.49 -0.86
N GLY A 115 -12.48 -16.74 -1.25
CA GLY A 115 -11.43 -17.68 -1.67
C GLY A 115 -11.07 -17.56 -3.15
N GLU A 116 -11.88 -16.85 -3.94
CA GLU A 116 -11.66 -16.64 -5.36
C GLU A 116 -10.61 -15.54 -5.60
N ALA A 117 -9.50 -15.91 -6.26
CA ALA A 117 -8.36 -15.03 -6.43
C ALA A 117 -8.68 -13.75 -7.21
N ASP A 118 -9.34 -13.88 -8.35
CA ASP A 118 -9.63 -12.73 -9.22
C ASP A 118 -10.70 -11.82 -8.60
N LEU A 119 -11.66 -12.40 -7.88
CA LEU A 119 -12.63 -11.62 -7.11
C LEU A 119 -11.95 -10.86 -5.96
N GLY A 120 -11.01 -11.50 -5.26
CA GLY A 120 -10.22 -10.85 -4.20
C GLY A 120 -9.42 -9.65 -4.71
N VAL A 121 -8.79 -9.78 -5.87
CA VAL A 121 -8.09 -8.67 -6.54
C VAL A 121 -9.07 -7.55 -6.92
N SER A 122 -10.24 -7.90 -7.45
CA SER A 122 -11.27 -6.93 -7.85
C SER A 122 -11.84 -6.17 -6.65
N ILE A 123 -12.10 -6.84 -5.52
CA ILE A 123 -12.52 -6.22 -4.27
C ILE A 123 -11.44 -5.27 -3.74
N THR A 124 -10.18 -5.72 -3.70
CA THR A 124 -9.06 -4.89 -3.23
C THR A 124 -8.88 -3.66 -4.13
N ARG A 125 -9.00 -3.81 -5.45
CA ARG A 125 -8.98 -2.69 -6.40
C ARG A 125 -10.09 -1.69 -6.11
N SER A 126 -11.29 -2.16 -5.81
CA SER A 126 -12.44 -1.32 -5.46
C SER A 126 -12.17 -0.50 -4.20
N ILE A 127 -11.59 -1.11 -3.15
CA ILE A 127 -11.18 -0.41 -1.94
C ILE A 127 -10.12 0.65 -2.26
N LEU A 128 -9.06 0.28 -2.99
CA LEU A 128 -7.98 1.20 -3.35
C LEU A 128 -8.47 2.38 -4.20
N ASN A 129 -9.48 2.20 -5.05
CA ASN A 129 -10.10 3.29 -5.79
C ASN A 129 -10.73 4.33 -4.86
N ASN A 130 -11.34 3.90 -3.75
CA ASN A 130 -11.94 4.80 -2.76
C ASN A 130 -10.92 5.58 -1.91
N VAL A 131 -9.68 5.11 -1.86
CA VAL A 131 -8.59 5.78 -1.12
C VAL A 131 -7.54 6.39 -2.06
N SER A 132 -7.75 6.31 -3.35
CA SER A 132 -6.92 6.95 -4.37
C SER A 132 -7.21 8.44 -4.47
N VAL A 133 -6.18 9.21 -4.83
CA VAL A 133 -6.33 10.62 -5.20
C VAL A 133 -6.57 10.69 -6.71
N PRO A 134 -7.65 11.33 -7.17
CA PRO A 134 -7.94 11.42 -8.59
C PRO A 134 -6.76 11.94 -9.41
N TYR A 135 -6.55 11.39 -10.60
CA TYR A 135 -5.49 11.85 -11.49
C TYR A 135 -5.74 13.31 -11.89
N THR A 136 -4.69 14.10 -11.96
CA THR A 136 -4.74 15.55 -12.18
C THR A 136 -5.46 16.37 -11.10
N TYR A 137 -5.76 15.77 -9.94
CA TYR A 137 -6.35 16.50 -8.82
C TYR A 137 -5.40 17.61 -8.33
N THR A 138 -5.91 18.83 -8.23
CA THR A 138 -5.19 19.98 -7.71
C THR A 138 -6.08 20.78 -6.77
N LEU A 139 -5.55 21.21 -5.62
CA LEU A 139 -6.19 22.14 -4.68
C LEU A 139 -5.55 23.53 -4.70
N GLY A 140 -4.82 23.87 -5.76
CA GLY A 140 -4.05 25.11 -5.81
C GLY A 140 -2.70 25.05 -5.11
N ASP A 141 -2.42 24.00 -4.34
CA ASP A 141 -1.13 23.76 -3.70
C ASP A 141 -0.29 22.77 -4.51
N ALA A 142 1.00 23.07 -4.65
CA ALA A 142 1.93 22.28 -5.47
C ALA A 142 2.18 20.84 -4.97
N ASN A 143 1.62 20.46 -3.81
CA ASN A 143 1.98 19.24 -3.08
C ASN A 143 0.91 18.16 -3.07
N VAL A 144 -0.16 18.28 -3.83
CA VAL A 144 -1.15 17.21 -3.92
C VAL A 144 -0.76 16.24 -5.03
N SER A 145 -0.10 15.16 -4.63
CA SER A 145 0.24 14.08 -5.56
C SER A 145 -0.98 13.23 -5.85
N SER A 146 -1.45 13.25 -7.10
CA SER A 146 -2.46 12.30 -7.57
C SER A 146 -1.90 10.89 -7.67
N THR A 147 -2.77 9.89 -7.52
CA THR A 147 -2.40 8.48 -7.70
C THR A 147 -1.99 8.26 -9.15
N GLN A 148 -0.77 7.76 -9.37
CA GLN A 148 -0.22 7.47 -10.69
C GLN A 148 -0.44 6.01 -11.08
N TRP A 149 -0.32 5.10 -10.10
CA TRP A 149 -0.56 3.66 -10.27
C TRP A 149 -1.04 3.04 -8.97
N ARG A 150 -1.60 1.85 -9.09
CA ARG A 150 -1.89 0.94 -7.98
C ARG A 150 -1.25 -0.40 -8.28
N SER A 151 -0.81 -1.10 -7.26
CA SER A 151 -0.31 -2.46 -7.39
C SER A 151 -1.00 -3.38 -6.39
N PHE A 152 -1.12 -4.65 -6.76
CA PHE A 152 -1.78 -5.68 -5.96
C PHE A 152 -0.92 -6.94 -5.98
N SER A 153 -0.66 -7.49 -4.82
CA SER A 153 0.07 -8.75 -4.68
C SER A 153 -0.90 -9.86 -4.31
N ASN A 154 -1.16 -10.78 -5.23
CA ASN A 154 -1.78 -12.05 -4.90
C ASN A 154 -0.67 -13.00 -4.46
N ILE A 155 -0.42 -13.04 -3.16
CA ILE A 155 0.69 -13.80 -2.55
C ILE A 155 0.46 -15.29 -2.70
N ARG A 156 -0.79 -15.78 -2.70
CA ARG A 156 -1.12 -17.18 -2.86
C ARG A 156 -0.75 -17.72 -4.23
N ASP A 157 -1.09 -16.99 -5.29
CA ASP A 157 -0.91 -17.42 -6.67
C ASP A 157 0.35 -16.81 -7.30
N LEU A 158 1.17 -16.09 -6.53
CA LEU A 158 2.41 -15.42 -6.95
C LEU A 158 2.21 -14.49 -8.14
N ARG A 159 1.13 -13.73 -8.15
CA ARG A 159 0.82 -12.75 -9.19
C ARG A 159 0.94 -11.33 -8.66
N TYR A 160 1.62 -10.49 -9.41
CA TYR A 160 1.77 -9.07 -9.11
C TYR A 160 1.08 -8.24 -10.17
N TYR A 161 0.02 -7.55 -9.78
CA TYR A 161 -0.83 -6.77 -10.68
C TYR A 161 -0.45 -5.31 -10.67
N PHE A 162 -0.55 -4.68 -11.85
CA PHE A 162 -0.38 -3.24 -12.04
C PHE A 162 -1.63 -2.63 -12.66
N ASP A 163 -2.06 -1.52 -12.08
CA ASP A 163 -3.17 -0.69 -12.53
C ASP A 163 -2.63 0.75 -12.68
N ILE A 164 -2.24 1.10 -13.90
CA ILE A 164 -1.69 2.41 -14.22
C ILE A 164 -2.85 3.33 -14.58
N VAL A 165 -2.96 4.48 -13.88
CA VAL A 165 -4.13 5.35 -13.96
C VAL A 165 -4.40 5.89 -15.36
N THR A 166 -3.35 6.10 -16.16
CA THR A 166 -3.46 6.55 -17.56
C THR A 166 -3.77 5.44 -18.55
N ASN A 167 -3.85 4.17 -18.09
CA ASN A 167 -4.16 3.01 -18.90
C ASN A 167 -5.47 2.37 -18.40
N PRO A 168 -6.51 2.19 -19.22
CA PRO A 168 -7.77 1.61 -18.79
C PRO A 168 -7.68 0.13 -18.40
N GLY A 169 -6.63 -0.59 -18.85
CA GLY A 169 -6.41 -2.00 -18.56
C GLY A 169 -5.48 -2.24 -17.38
N MET A 170 -5.75 -3.27 -16.62
CA MET A 170 -4.85 -3.81 -15.60
C MET A 170 -4.12 -5.02 -16.16
N PHE A 171 -2.84 -5.18 -15.87
CA PHE A 171 -2.06 -6.37 -16.24
C PHE A 171 -1.37 -6.96 -15.01
N TYR A 172 -0.87 -8.17 -15.11
CA TYR A 172 -0.11 -8.81 -14.04
C TYR A 172 1.13 -9.54 -14.57
N VAL A 173 2.08 -9.72 -13.67
CA VAL A 173 3.25 -10.59 -13.84
C VAL A 173 3.02 -11.84 -13.01
N ASP A 174 3.11 -13.01 -13.64
CA ASP A 174 3.10 -14.31 -12.97
C ASP A 174 4.54 -14.64 -12.57
N LEU A 175 4.83 -14.48 -11.28
CA LEU A 175 6.17 -14.71 -10.75
C LEU A 175 6.59 -16.17 -10.84
N GLY A 176 5.64 -17.10 -10.88
CA GLY A 176 5.91 -18.53 -11.10
C GLY A 176 6.45 -18.85 -12.49
N LYS A 177 6.28 -17.93 -13.45
CA LYS A 177 6.83 -18.04 -14.81
C LYS A 177 8.14 -17.28 -15.01
N CYS A 178 8.60 -16.55 -14.00
CA CYS A 178 9.85 -15.81 -14.05
C CYS A 178 11.03 -16.70 -13.68
N ASP A 179 12.14 -16.56 -14.39
CA ASP A 179 13.41 -17.18 -13.98
C ASP A 179 14.08 -16.30 -12.93
N LEU A 180 13.94 -16.70 -11.66
CA LEU A 180 14.47 -15.98 -10.50
C LEU A 180 15.83 -16.54 -10.03
N ARG A 181 16.46 -17.43 -10.78
CA ARG A 181 17.75 -18.03 -10.40
C ARG A 181 18.85 -16.98 -10.44
N LYS A 182 19.87 -17.17 -9.60
CA LYS A 182 21.07 -16.33 -9.62
C LYS A 182 21.70 -16.31 -11.01
N GLY A 183 21.89 -15.13 -11.59
CA GLY A 183 22.45 -14.93 -12.92
C GLY A 183 21.44 -14.99 -14.07
N ALA A 184 20.16 -15.19 -13.79
CA ALA A 184 19.12 -15.06 -14.81
C ALA A 184 19.08 -13.63 -15.38
N SER A 185 18.65 -13.51 -16.63
CA SER A 185 18.48 -12.21 -17.28
C SER A 185 17.39 -11.39 -16.60
N VAL A 186 17.67 -10.11 -16.33
CA VAL A 186 16.67 -9.18 -15.83
C VAL A 186 15.69 -8.85 -16.95
N MET A 187 14.41 -9.14 -16.72
CA MET A 187 13.33 -8.78 -17.65
C MET A 187 12.72 -7.44 -17.24
N LYS A 188 12.43 -6.60 -18.22
CA LYS A 188 11.77 -5.31 -18.03
C LYS A 188 10.49 -5.26 -18.83
N LEU A 189 9.39 -4.93 -18.18
CA LEU A 189 8.15 -4.57 -18.84
C LEU A 189 8.10 -3.04 -19.02
N ASP A 190 8.01 -2.59 -20.27
CA ASP A 190 7.87 -1.17 -20.59
C ASP A 190 6.38 -0.79 -20.51
N THR A 191 6.00 -0.16 -19.41
CA THR A 191 4.62 0.25 -19.13
C THR A 191 4.19 1.52 -19.88
N THR A 192 5.12 2.18 -20.59
CA THR A 192 4.81 3.35 -21.43
C THR A 192 4.28 2.97 -22.80
N LYS A 193 4.50 1.73 -23.21
CA LYS A 193 3.95 1.20 -24.44
C LYS A 193 2.51 0.78 -24.18
N THR A 194 1.56 1.46 -24.81
CA THR A 194 0.17 1.01 -24.83
C THR A 194 0.14 -0.33 -25.56
N ALA A 195 -0.23 -1.39 -24.85
CA ALA A 195 -0.68 -2.59 -25.53
C ALA A 195 -2.02 -2.24 -26.21
N ASP A 196 -2.14 -2.51 -27.50
CA ASP A 196 -3.44 -2.48 -28.16
C ASP A 196 -4.27 -3.61 -27.54
N TYR A 197 -5.16 -3.23 -26.62
CA TYR A 197 -6.14 -4.16 -26.08
C TYR A 197 -7.26 -4.33 -27.11
N VAL A 198 -7.09 -5.27 -28.01
CA VAL A 198 -8.13 -5.74 -28.93
C VAL A 198 -8.59 -7.10 -28.48
#